data_842127b4141dc3d76843bceaded0c93b
#
_entry.id   842127b4141dc3d76843bceaded0c93b
#
_cell.length_a   1.000
_cell.length_b   1.000
_cell.length_c   1.000
_cell.angle_alpha   90.00
_cell.angle_beta   90.00
_cell.angle_gamma   90.00
#
_symmetry.space_group_name_H-M   'P 1'
#
loop_
_entity.id
_entity.type
_entity.pdbx_description
1 polymer ?
#
loop_
_entity_poly.entity_id
_entity_poly.type
_entity_poly.pdbx_seq_one_letter_code
_entity_poly.pdbx_strand_id
1 'polypeptide(L)'
;IRWFEKFDIMPWWNKKLEELSKGMQQKIQFIITIIHEPKLLIFDEPFSGFDPVNAELLKKEILELKNAGHTIIFSTHNMSSVEEICDNIALINRSQVVLSGNVTEVKSRFRTNNFTIRFHTGSGKLQPIPEMFSLLAEKDLAGTSEVRIHKEPGITNSALLSALAGQTEIISFT
;
A
#
# COMPACT_ATOMS: atom_id res chain seq x y z
N ILE A 1 -9.44 17.70 -24.33
CA ILE A 1 -10.80 17.58 -23.75
C ILE A 1 -10.89 16.30 -22.92
N ARG A 2 -10.64 15.10 -23.48
CA ARG A 2 -10.73 13.80 -22.77
C ARG A 2 -10.13 13.78 -21.35
N TRP A 3 -8.92 14.30 -21.16
CA TRP A 3 -8.26 14.35 -19.84
C TRP A 3 -8.92 15.32 -18.87
N PHE A 4 -9.46 16.43 -19.37
CA PHE A 4 -10.18 17.40 -18.55
C PHE A 4 -11.53 16.85 -18.03
N GLU A 5 -12.22 16.06 -18.85
CA GLU A 5 -13.44 15.34 -18.45
C GLU A 5 -13.11 14.26 -17.43
N LYS A 6 -12.05 13.44 -17.68
CA LYS A 6 -11.66 12.32 -16.82
C LYS A 6 -11.24 12.79 -15.41
N PHE A 7 -10.60 13.96 -15.31
CA PHE A 7 -10.16 14.54 -14.03
C PHE A 7 -11.16 15.53 -13.43
N ASP A 8 -12.34 15.69 -14.06
CA ASP A 8 -13.39 16.60 -13.63
C ASP A 8 -12.90 18.05 -13.45
N ILE A 9 -12.15 18.55 -14.44
CA ILE A 9 -11.56 19.89 -14.43
C ILE A 9 -12.10 20.77 -15.57
N MET A 10 -13.10 20.31 -16.34
CA MET A 10 -13.77 21.10 -17.38
C MET A 10 -14.30 22.45 -16.92
N PRO A 11 -14.87 22.58 -15.70
CA PRO A 11 -15.36 23.88 -15.21
C PRO A 11 -14.29 24.96 -15.10
N TRP A 12 -13.01 24.56 -15.10
CA TRP A 12 -11.87 25.49 -14.95
C TRP A 12 -11.09 25.75 -16.24
N TRP A 13 -11.62 25.31 -17.39
CA TRP A 13 -10.96 25.44 -18.69
C TRP A 13 -10.49 26.88 -19.00
N ASN A 14 -11.27 27.89 -18.60
CA ASN A 14 -10.97 29.30 -18.83
C ASN A 14 -10.27 29.99 -17.64
N LYS A 15 -9.96 29.26 -16.58
CA LYS A 15 -9.27 29.82 -15.41
C LYS A 15 -7.77 29.86 -15.61
N LYS A 16 -7.12 30.87 -15.02
CA LYS A 16 -5.67 30.92 -14.93
C LYS A 16 -5.18 29.91 -13.89
N LEU A 17 -3.98 29.40 -14.07
CA LEU A 17 -3.37 28.41 -13.16
C LEU A 17 -3.30 28.93 -11.71
N GLU A 18 -3.07 30.23 -11.54
CA GLU A 18 -2.98 30.91 -10.24
C GLU A 18 -4.32 30.94 -9.47
N GLU A 19 -5.44 30.79 -10.17
CA GLU A 19 -6.78 30.77 -9.60
C GLU A 19 -7.22 29.36 -9.13
N LEU A 20 -6.36 28.37 -9.37
CA LEU A 20 -6.65 26.98 -9.09
C LEU A 20 -6.09 26.56 -7.73
N SER A 21 -6.81 25.70 -7.02
CA SER A 21 -6.27 25.08 -5.82
C SER A 21 -5.04 24.21 -6.13
N LYS A 22 -4.20 23.96 -5.13
CA LYS A 22 -2.99 23.12 -5.28
C LYS A 22 -3.29 21.75 -5.91
N GLY A 23 -4.35 21.08 -5.48
CA GLY A 23 -4.75 19.79 -6.04
C GLY A 23 -5.18 19.87 -7.51
N MET A 24 -5.85 20.98 -7.91
CA MET A 24 -6.21 21.21 -9.31
C MET A 24 -4.98 21.48 -10.17
N GLN A 25 -4.02 22.27 -9.67
CA GLN A 25 -2.74 22.51 -10.36
C GLN A 25 -1.99 21.20 -10.57
N GLN A 26 -1.97 20.33 -9.58
CA GLN A 26 -1.34 19.00 -9.68
C GLN A 26 -2.01 18.11 -10.73
N LYS A 27 -3.36 18.10 -10.81
CA LYS A 27 -4.08 17.40 -11.89
C LYS A 27 -3.67 17.90 -13.27
N ILE A 28 -3.60 19.21 -13.45
CA ILE A 28 -3.16 19.80 -14.72
C ILE A 28 -1.71 19.46 -15.02
N GLN A 29 -0.82 19.55 -14.03
CA GLN A 29 0.58 19.16 -14.20
C GLN A 29 0.72 17.69 -14.64
N PHE A 30 -0.04 16.79 -14.02
CA PHE A 30 -0.07 15.40 -14.44
C PHE A 30 -0.55 15.25 -15.89
N ILE A 31 -1.63 15.91 -16.28
CA ILE A 31 -2.16 15.86 -17.65
C ILE A 31 -1.13 16.36 -18.66
N ILE A 32 -0.46 17.49 -18.37
CA ILE A 32 0.57 18.04 -19.25
C ILE A 32 1.73 17.05 -19.44
N THR A 33 2.08 16.33 -18.38
CA THR A 33 3.16 15.32 -18.40
C THR A 33 2.82 14.12 -19.30
N ILE A 34 1.54 13.73 -19.41
CA ILE A 34 1.13 12.53 -20.15
C ILE A 34 0.50 12.80 -21.51
N ILE A 35 0.06 14.04 -21.81
CA ILE A 35 -0.74 14.36 -22.99
C ILE A 35 -0.05 14.07 -24.33
N HIS A 36 1.28 14.09 -24.34
CA HIS A 36 2.10 13.82 -25.53
C HIS A 36 2.54 12.35 -25.62
N GLU A 37 1.98 11.47 -24.79
CA GLU A 37 2.17 10.01 -24.79
C GLU A 37 3.67 9.59 -24.74
N PRO A 38 4.46 10.10 -23.77
CA PRO A 38 5.87 9.77 -23.68
C PRO A 38 6.07 8.29 -23.33
N LYS A 39 7.11 7.67 -23.89
CA LYS A 39 7.47 6.28 -23.56
C LYS A 39 7.97 6.12 -22.12
N LEU A 40 8.59 7.16 -21.56
CA LEU A 40 9.12 7.21 -20.20
C LEU A 40 8.47 8.35 -19.43
N LEU A 41 7.92 8.05 -18.29
CA LEU A 41 7.34 8.99 -17.34
C LEU A 41 8.14 8.95 -16.03
N ILE A 42 8.51 10.12 -15.53
CA ILE A 42 9.20 10.26 -14.25
C ILE A 42 8.39 11.20 -13.38
N PHE A 43 7.95 10.73 -12.22
CA PHE A 43 7.18 11.48 -11.26
C PHE A 43 7.90 11.56 -9.91
N ASP A 44 7.88 12.71 -9.30
CA ASP A 44 8.38 12.92 -7.95
C ASP A 44 7.20 13.13 -7.01
N GLU A 45 7.02 12.20 -6.04
CA GLU A 45 5.91 12.18 -5.08
C GLU A 45 4.53 12.44 -5.72
N PRO A 46 4.10 11.68 -6.74
CA PRO A 46 2.93 12.02 -7.56
C PRO A 46 1.61 12.07 -6.79
N PHE A 47 1.53 11.45 -5.61
CA PHE A 47 0.33 11.39 -4.78
C PHE A 47 0.32 12.41 -3.65
N SER A 48 1.43 13.12 -3.45
CA SER A 48 1.57 14.10 -2.37
C SER A 48 0.61 15.28 -2.56
N GLY A 49 -0.13 15.61 -1.51
CA GLY A 49 -1.06 16.77 -1.52
C GLY A 49 -2.41 16.52 -2.17
N PHE A 50 -2.69 15.32 -2.66
CA PHE A 50 -4.02 14.91 -3.06
C PHE A 50 -4.83 14.41 -1.86
N ASP A 51 -6.13 14.64 -1.90
CA ASP A 51 -7.07 13.90 -1.05
C ASP A 51 -7.17 12.43 -1.50
N PRO A 52 -7.66 11.51 -0.65
CA PRO A 52 -7.70 10.09 -0.96
C PRO A 52 -8.40 9.74 -2.28
N VAL A 53 -9.49 10.43 -2.63
CA VAL A 53 -10.28 10.15 -3.85
C VAL A 53 -9.47 10.51 -5.10
N ASN A 54 -8.83 11.67 -5.09
CA ASN A 54 -7.99 12.10 -6.20
C ASN A 54 -6.69 11.30 -6.30
N ALA A 55 -6.12 10.86 -5.18
CA ALA A 55 -4.96 9.96 -5.17
C ALA A 55 -5.29 8.61 -5.82
N GLU A 56 -6.46 8.03 -5.51
CA GLU A 56 -6.91 6.78 -6.15
C GLU A 56 -7.16 6.94 -7.66
N LEU A 57 -7.75 8.07 -8.07
CA LEU A 57 -7.90 8.38 -9.50
C LEU A 57 -6.54 8.42 -10.19
N LEU A 58 -5.56 9.09 -9.61
CA LEU A 58 -4.22 9.20 -10.17
C LEU A 58 -3.49 7.84 -10.24
N LYS A 59 -3.61 7.01 -9.20
CA LYS A 59 -3.07 5.65 -9.20
C LYS A 59 -3.65 4.81 -10.33
N LYS A 60 -4.96 4.88 -10.53
CA LYS A 60 -5.64 4.18 -11.61
C LYS A 60 -5.09 4.60 -12.98
N GLU A 61 -4.90 5.91 -13.19
CA GLU A 61 -4.33 6.42 -14.44
C GLU A 61 -2.90 5.93 -14.67
N ILE A 62 -2.07 5.93 -13.63
CA ILE A 62 -0.70 5.41 -13.68
C ILE A 62 -0.71 3.92 -14.06
N LEU A 63 -1.61 3.13 -13.49
CA LEU A 63 -1.76 1.71 -13.83
C LEU A 63 -2.25 1.53 -15.27
N GLU A 64 -3.19 2.36 -15.76
CA GLU A 64 -3.64 2.30 -17.16
C GLU A 64 -2.49 2.63 -18.14
N LEU A 65 -1.67 3.65 -17.85
CA LEU A 65 -0.49 4.00 -18.63
C LEU A 65 0.55 2.88 -18.62
N LYS A 66 0.81 2.28 -17.46
CA LYS A 66 1.68 1.11 -17.32
C LYS A 66 1.20 -0.05 -18.20
N ASN A 67 -0.10 -0.39 -18.14
CA ASN A 67 -0.70 -1.46 -18.92
C ASN A 67 -0.69 -1.15 -20.43
N ALA A 68 -0.70 0.11 -20.81
CA ALA A 68 -0.53 0.55 -22.21
C ALA A 68 0.92 0.48 -22.70
N GLY A 69 1.88 0.07 -21.86
CA GLY A 69 3.27 -0.16 -22.22
C GLY A 69 4.22 1.02 -21.96
N HIS A 70 3.77 2.05 -21.23
CA HIS A 70 4.65 3.13 -20.80
C HIS A 70 5.58 2.67 -19.68
N THR A 71 6.83 3.11 -19.71
CA THR A 71 7.77 2.94 -18.60
C THR A 71 7.56 4.05 -17.59
N ILE A 72 7.33 3.70 -16.33
CA ILE A 72 7.03 4.67 -15.27
C ILE A 72 8.04 4.51 -14.15
N ILE A 73 8.66 5.62 -13.75
CA ILE A 73 9.51 5.73 -12.57
C ILE A 73 8.88 6.77 -11.67
N PHE A 74 8.68 6.46 -10.39
CA PHE A 74 8.28 7.49 -9.44
C PHE A 74 8.98 7.33 -8.10
N SER A 75 9.26 8.46 -7.48
CA SER A 75 9.73 8.52 -6.10
C SER A 75 8.54 8.56 -5.15
N THR A 76 8.61 7.89 -4.03
CA THR A 76 7.65 8.02 -2.95
C THR A 76 8.19 7.47 -1.63
N HIS A 77 7.68 7.98 -0.52
CA HIS A 77 7.87 7.40 0.81
C HIS A 77 6.66 6.54 1.26
N ASN A 78 5.61 6.43 0.43
CA ASN A 78 4.42 5.64 0.72
C ASN A 78 4.58 4.21 0.19
N MET A 79 4.91 3.27 1.10
CA MET A 79 5.14 1.87 0.74
C MET A 79 3.88 1.17 0.21
N SER A 80 2.69 1.56 0.66
CA SER A 80 1.43 0.98 0.13
C SER A 80 1.27 1.26 -1.37
N SER A 81 1.59 2.48 -1.82
CA SER A 81 1.57 2.83 -3.24
C SER A 81 2.63 2.06 -4.05
N VAL A 82 3.81 1.81 -3.46
CA VAL A 82 4.84 0.97 -4.09
C VAL A 82 4.34 -0.45 -4.29
N GLU A 83 3.75 -1.05 -3.27
CA GLU A 83 3.23 -2.42 -3.32
C GLU A 83 2.08 -2.59 -4.32
N GLU A 84 1.27 -1.54 -4.49
CA GLU A 84 0.09 -1.54 -5.36
C GLU A 84 0.44 -1.35 -6.85
N ILE A 85 1.43 -0.51 -7.15
CA ILE A 85 1.66 -0.02 -8.51
C ILE A 85 2.96 -0.57 -9.11
N CYS A 86 4.03 -0.74 -8.30
CA CYS A 86 5.36 -1.04 -8.81
C CYS A 86 5.59 -2.53 -9.06
N ASP A 87 6.30 -2.85 -10.13
CA ASP A 87 6.88 -4.18 -10.35
C ASP A 87 8.22 -4.31 -9.62
N ASN A 88 9.00 -3.24 -9.64
CA ASN A 88 10.35 -3.20 -9.07
C ASN A 88 10.51 -1.99 -8.14
N ILE A 89 11.41 -2.11 -7.17
CA ILE A 89 11.76 -1.05 -6.22
C ILE A 89 13.28 -0.89 -6.16
N ALA A 90 13.70 0.35 -5.92
CA ALA A 90 15.05 0.67 -5.45
C ALA A 90 14.93 1.55 -4.20
N LEU A 91 15.36 1.05 -3.05
CA LEU A 91 15.40 1.80 -1.80
C LEU A 91 16.74 2.52 -1.67
N ILE A 92 16.68 3.84 -1.56
CA ILE A 92 17.86 4.70 -1.45
C ILE A 92 17.97 5.25 -0.03
N ASN A 93 19.12 5.08 0.58
CA ASN A 93 19.46 5.68 1.87
C ASN A 93 20.89 6.24 1.82
N ARG A 94 21.08 7.49 2.28
CA ARG A 94 22.37 8.20 2.26
C ARG A 94 23.08 8.12 0.91
N SER A 95 22.36 8.39 -0.16
CA SER A 95 22.84 8.34 -1.56
C SER A 95 23.34 6.97 -2.03
N GLN A 96 22.97 5.88 -1.35
CA GLN A 96 23.30 4.51 -1.74
C GLN A 96 22.04 3.69 -1.92
N VAL A 97 22.03 2.83 -2.94
CA VAL A 97 20.97 1.83 -3.11
C VAL A 97 21.21 0.71 -2.09
N VAL A 98 20.35 0.65 -1.07
CA VAL A 98 20.43 -0.37 -0.01
C VAL A 98 19.65 -1.63 -0.33
N LEU A 99 18.68 -1.53 -1.24
CA LEU A 99 17.84 -2.63 -1.66
C LEU A 99 17.28 -2.34 -3.06
N SER A 100 17.26 -3.35 -3.93
CA SER A 100 16.57 -3.27 -5.22
C SER A 100 16.07 -4.64 -5.66
N GLY A 101 15.04 -4.66 -6.50
CA GLY A 101 14.50 -5.87 -7.09
C GLY A 101 12.99 -5.84 -7.26
N ASN A 102 12.43 -6.99 -7.63
CA ASN A 102 10.98 -7.16 -7.75
C ASN A 102 10.31 -7.01 -6.38
N VAL A 103 9.20 -6.25 -6.33
CA VAL A 103 8.50 -5.93 -5.08
C VAL A 103 8.07 -7.20 -4.33
N THR A 104 7.51 -8.19 -5.04
CA THR A 104 7.06 -9.45 -4.44
C THR A 104 8.21 -10.25 -3.85
N GLU A 105 9.34 -10.34 -4.57
CA GLU A 105 10.53 -11.04 -4.09
C GLU A 105 11.14 -10.34 -2.87
N VAL A 106 11.26 -9.01 -2.93
CA VAL A 106 11.74 -8.21 -1.80
C VAL A 106 10.86 -8.43 -0.58
N LYS A 107 9.54 -8.33 -0.72
CA LYS A 107 8.60 -8.61 0.39
C LYS A 107 8.79 -10.01 0.96
N SER A 108 8.98 -11.02 0.12
CA SER A 108 9.15 -12.40 0.58
C SER A 108 10.41 -12.60 1.41
N ARG A 109 11.51 -11.92 1.06
CA ARG A 109 12.79 -11.98 1.82
C ARG A 109 12.71 -11.39 3.22
N PHE A 110 11.82 -10.40 3.42
CA PHE A 110 11.66 -9.69 4.70
C PHE A 110 10.40 -10.12 5.47
N ARG A 111 9.73 -11.19 5.04
CA ARG A 111 8.61 -11.76 5.78
C ARG A 111 9.06 -12.22 7.16
N THR A 112 8.48 -11.64 8.19
CA THR A 112 8.82 -11.95 9.59
C THR A 112 8.04 -13.14 10.16
N ASN A 113 7.06 -13.70 9.44
CA ASN A 113 6.08 -14.66 9.96
C ASN A 113 5.36 -14.20 11.25
N ASN A 114 5.35 -12.90 11.51
CA ASN A 114 4.64 -12.33 12.64
C ASN A 114 3.24 -11.91 12.19
N PHE A 115 2.27 -12.19 13.04
CA PHE A 115 0.87 -11.87 12.81
C PHE A 115 0.29 -11.17 14.02
N THR A 116 -0.63 -10.24 13.79
CA THR A 116 -1.41 -9.61 14.85
C THR A 116 -2.82 -10.17 14.80
N ILE A 117 -3.29 -10.67 15.93
CA ILE A 117 -4.61 -11.29 16.08
C ILE A 117 -5.40 -10.47 17.07
N ARG A 118 -6.60 -10.08 16.69
CA ARG A 118 -7.55 -9.45 17.61
C ARG A 118 -8.75 -10.35 17.81
N PHE A 119 -9.17 -10.53 19.08
CA PHE A 119 -10.27 -11.37 19.46
C PHE A 119 -11.04 -10.81 20.66
N HIS A 120 -12.25 -11.32 20.94
CA HIS A 120 -13.05 -10.89 22.08
C HIS A 120 -12.49 -11.44 23.39
N THR A 121 -12.33 -10.58 24.41
CA THR A 121 -11.82 -10.97 25.76
C THR A 121 -12.66 -12.02 26.46
N GLY A 122 -13.95 -12.15 26.11
CA GLY A 122 -14.86 -13.14 26.68
C GLY A 122 -14.69 -14.57 26.14
N SER A 123 -13.95 -14.77 25.06
CA SER A 123 -13.76 -16.07 24.41
C SER A 123 -12.57 -16.88 24.92
N GLY A 124 -11.85 -16.40 25.96
CA GLY A 124 -10.70 -17.07 26.56
C GLY A 124 -9.38 -16.36 26.24
N LYS A 125 -8.29 -16.89 26.82
CA LYS A 125 -6.92 -16.43 26.51
C LYS A 125 -6.31 -17.32 25.44
N LEU A 126 -5.65 -16.70 24.48
CA LEU A 126 -4.91 -17.41 23.44
C LEU A 126 -3.70 -18.12 24.09
N GLN A 127 -3.61 -19.43 23.95
CA GLN A 127 -2.49 -20.23 24.44
C GLN A 127 -1.52 -20.54 23.30
N PRO A 128 -0.21 -20.39 23.49
CA PRO A 128 0.77 -20.75 22.48
C PRO A 128 0.71 -22.26 22.21
N ILE A 129 0.87 -22.63 20.96
CA ILE A 129 1.11 -24.02 20.54
C ILE A 129 2.55 -24.08 20.06
N PRO A 130 3.49 -24.62 20.84
CA PRO A 130 4.95 -24.50 20.58
C PRO A 130 5.40 -24.95 19.19
N GLU A 131 4.70 -25.92 18.60
CA GLU A 131 4.99 -26.44 17.26
C GLU A 131 4.35 -25.63 16.12
N MET A 132 3.51 -24.64 16.46
CA MET A 132 2.77 -23.85 15.46
C MET A 132 3.07 -22.36 15.56
N PHE A 133 3.05 -21.83 16.78
CA PHE A 133 3.30 -20.41 17.01
C PHE A 133 3.70 -20.12 18.47
N SER A 134 4.43 -19.03 18.64
CA SER A 134 4.80 -18.44 19.93
C SER A 134 4.17 -17.06 20.11
N LEU A 135 3.91 -16.65 21.37
CA LEU A 135 3.42 -15.32 21.68
C LEU A 135 4.59 -14.33 21.77
N LEU A 136 4.47 -13.19 21.09
CA LEU A 136 5.47 -12.12 21.13
C LEU A 136 5.05 -10.97 22.05
N ALA A 137 3.78 -10.60 22.02
CA ALA A 137 3.22 -9.53 22.83
C ALA A 137 1.71 -9.70 22.97
N GLU A 138 1.16 -9.24 24.08
CA GLU A 138 -0.27 -9.20 24.36
C GLU A 138 -0.65 -7.81 24.85
N LYS A 139 -1.79 -7.30 24.40
CA LYS A 139 -2.34 -6.01 24.80
C LYS A 139 -3.85 -6.13 24.95
N ASP A 140 -4.34 -5.85 26.15
CA ASP A 140 -5.77 -5.79 26.41
C ASP A 140 -6.32 -4.41 26.01
N LEU A 141 -7.43 -4.44 25.29
CA LEU A 141 -8.21 -3.30 24.87
C LEU A 141 -9.63 -3.46 25.44
N ALA A 142 -10.37 -2.36 25.57
CA ALA A 142 -11.73 -2.43 26.14
C ALA A 142 -12.61 -3.41 25.34
N GLY A 143 -12.89 -4.60 25.92
CA GLY A 143 -13.70 -5.65 25.32
C GLY A 143 -13.02 -6.57 24.27
N THR A 144 -11.76 -6.29 23.92
CA THR A 144 -10.99 -7.11 22.98
C THR A 144 -9.55 -7.26 23.46
N SER A 145 -8.88 -8.33 23.03
CA SER A 145 -7.43 -8.52 23.23
C SER A 145 -6.75 -8.56 21.87
N GLU A 146 -5.57 -7.93 21.81
CA GLU A 146 -4.68 -7.94 20.65
C GLU A 146 -3.39 -8.69 21.03
N VAL A 147 -3.07 -9.72 20.25
CA VAL A 147 -1.90 -10.56 20.49
C VAL A 147 -1.05 -10.61 19.22
N ARG A 148 0.25 -10.40 19.39
CA ARG A 148 1.24 -10.63 18.32
C ARG A 148 1.85 -12.00 18.51
N ILE A 149 1.84 -12.78 17.45
CA ILE A 149 2.41 -14.13 17.41
C ILE A 149 3.51 -14.22 16.37
N HIS A 150 4.44 -15.15 16.59
CA HIS A 150 5.38 -15.63 15.57
C HIS A 150 4.95 -17.02 15.15
N LYS A 151 4.72 -17.20 13.85
CA LYS A 151 4.36 -18.50 13.26
C LYS A 151 5.62 -19.29 12.95
N GLU A 152 5.67 -20.56 13.37
CA GLU A 152 6.78 -21.45 13.08
C GLU A 152 6.94 -21.74 11.57
N PRO A 153 8.18 -21.89 11.09
CA PRO A 153 8.44 -22.27 9.70
C PRO A 153 7.74 -23.57 9.30
N GLY A 154 7.19 -23.61 8.08
CA GLY A 154 6.49 -24.80 7.56
C GLY A 154 5.00 -24.86 7.89
N ILE A 155 4.51 -24.11 8.85
CA ILE A 155 3.07 -24.04 9.16
C ILE A 155 2.34 -23.22 8.11
N THR A 156 1.25 -23.74 7.55
CA THR A 156 0.38 -23.00 6.63
C THR A 156 -0.48 -21.99 7.38
N ASN A 157 -0.85 -20.89 6.73
CA ASN A 157 -1.76 -19.92 7.35
C ASN A 157 -3.13 -20.54 7.66
N SER A 158 -3.61 -21.50 6.84
CA SER A 158 -4.86 -22.19 7.09
C SER A 158 -4.80 -23.05 8.36
N ALA A 159 -3.72 -23.80 8.58
CA ALA A 159 -3.52 -24.59 9.80
C ALA A 159 -3.44 -23.68 11.03
N LEU A 160 -2.71 -22.57 10.94
CA LEU A 160 -2.62 -21.58 12.01
C LEU A 160 -4.00 -21.00 12.33
N LEU A 161 -4.75 -20.53 11.33
CA LEU A 161 -6.08 -19.96 11.52
C LEU A 161 -7.05 -20.95 12.13
N SER A 162 -7.02 -22.23 11.70
CA SER A 162 -7.86 -23.29 12.29
C SER A 162 -7.55 -23.52 13.77
N ALA A 163 -6.26 -23.53 14.13
CA ALA A 163 -5.82 -23.69 15.51
C ALA A 163 -6.22 -22.51 16.41
N LEU A 164 -6.11 -21.28 15.87
CA LEU A 164 -6.51 -20.06 16.55
C LEU A 164 -8.04 -19.96 16.72
N ALA A 165 -8.80 -20.28 15.68
CA ALA A 165 -10.27 -20.30 15.72
C ALA A 165 -10.83 -21.35 16.69
N GLY A 166 -10.09 -22.42 16.96
CA GLY A 166 -10.42 -23.39 18.00
C GLY A 166 -10.24 -22.90 19.43
N GLN A 167 -9.49 -21.82 19.63
CA GLN A 167 -9.21 -21.26 20.96
C GLN A 167 -10.02 -19.99 21.27
N THR A 168 -10.36 -19.20 20.26
CA THR A 168 -10.96 -17.88 20.46
C THR A 168 -11.74 -17.41 19.24
N GLU A 169 -12.68 -16.47 19.43
CA GLU A 169 -13.42 -15.82 18.35
C GLU A 169 -12.59 -14.69 17.76
N ILE A 170 -12.06 -14.93 16.56
CA ILE A 170 -11.15 -13.99 15.87
C ILE A 170 -11.95 -12.86 15.23
N ILE A 171 -11.57 -11.61 15.53
CA ILE A 171 -12.10 -10.40 14.91
C ILE A 171 -11.25 -10.02 13.69
N SER A 172 -9.93 -10.07 13.83
CA SER A 172 -9.01 -9.75 12.73
C SER A 172 -7.70 -10.54 12.83
N PHE A 173 -7.11 -10.81 11.66
CA PHE A 173 -5.83 -11.49 11.48
C PHE A 173 -5.04 -10.75 10.41
N THR A 174 -3.90 -10.15 10.79
CA THR A 174 -3.06 -9.32 9.91
C THR A 174 -1.57 -9.58 10.12
#